data_063590d2592ee37eb8914031f28fd453
#
_entry.id   063590d2592ee37eb8914031f28fd453
#
_cell.length_a   1.000
_cell.length_b   1.000
_cell.length_c   1.000
_cell.angle_alpha   90.00
_cell.angle_beta   90.00
_cell.angle_gamma   90.00
#
_symmetry.space_group_name_H-M   'P 1'
#
loop_
_entity.id
_entity.type
_entity.pdbx_description
1 polymer ?
#
loop_
_entity_poly.entity_id
_entity_poly.type
_entity_poly.pdbx_seq_one_letter_code
_entity_poly.pdbx_strand_id
1 'polypeptide(L)'
;MYTLMIYSLKVGACLAVFYLFFKLLLSRETFHRLNRIVVLAAMVLSFVLPLCVITVYRELPAMPELPVTEDAGYAPSAEPESQPFPWDKAATAAFLAGAAAALLWTLGSVCGVLHMIRRGHRERLRDGSVLVRTDQPVVPFSWYRYIVMSEKDLAENGEAIVLHEKAHLRLRHSFDLLVTDLAGCLQWFNPAMWLLRRELRAIHEYEADEAVLDSGVDARQYQLLLIRKAAGGRWYSVANSFNHSKLKNRITMMLRKRS
;
A
#
# COMPACT_ATOMS: atom_id res chain seq x y z
N MET A 1 -18.75 -11.14 16.40
CA MET A 1 -18.19 -9.80 16.17
C MET A 1 -16.79 -9.65 16.76
N TYR A 2 -16.56 -10.09 17.99
CA TYR A 2 -15.22 -10.15 18.62
C TYR A 2 -14.14 -10.84 17.76
N THR A 3 -14.53 -11.89 17.05
CA THR A 3 -13.67 -12.68 16.15
C THR A 3 -13.06 -11.84 15.01
N LEU A 4 -13.83 -10.90 14.42
CA LEU A 4 -13.35 -10.05 13.33
C LEU A 4 -12.24 -9.09 13.80
N MET A 5 -12.40 -8.49 14.97
CA MET A 5 -11.39 -7.58 15.53
C MET A 5 -10.11 -8.33 15.89
N ILE A 6 -10.22 -9.51 16.54
CA ILE A 6 -9.05 -10.34 16.84
C ILE A 6 -8.34 -10.75 15.54
N TYR A 7 -9.09 -11.18 14.54
CA TYR A 7 -8.52 -11.50 13.23
C TYR A 7 -7.77 -10.31 12.64
N SER A 8 -8.38 -9.12 12.62
CA SER A 8 -7.77 -7.91 12.09
C SER A 8 -6.49 -7.51 12.84
N LEU A 9 -6.46 -7.67 14.18
CA LEU A 9 -5.28 -7.43 14.99
C LEU A 9 -4.17 -8.45 14.69
N LYS A 10 -4.50 -9.74 14.52
CA LYS A 10 -3.55 -10.78 14.12
C LYS A 10 -2.95 -10.47 12.74
N VAL A 11 -3.76 -10.10 11.76
CA VAL A 11 -3.29 -9.62 10.45
C VAL A 11 -2.35 -8.44 10.62
N GLY A 12 -2.72 -7.48 11.46
CA GLY A 12 -1.90 -6.31 11.74
C GLY A 12 -0.53 -6.66 12.34
N ALA A 13 -0.48 -7.59 13.26
CA ALA A 13 0.77 -8.08 13.84
C ALA A 13 1.66 -8.78 12.78
N CYS A 14 1.08 -9.64 11.93
CA CYS A 14 1.79 -10.28 10.83
C CYS A 14 2.38 -9.24 9.85
N LEU A 15 1.59 -8.23 9.47
CA LEU A 15 2.06 -7.14 8.60
C LEU A 15 3.25 -6.39 9.22
N ALA A 16 3.21 -6.13 10.53
CA ALA A 16 4.31 -5.45 11.23
C ALA A 16 5.59 -6.30 11.22
N VAL A 17 5.48 -7.59 11.51
CA VAL A 17 6.62 -8.53 11.49
C VAL A 17 7.22 -8.62 10.09
N PHE A 18 6.39 -8.81 9.05
CA PHE A 18 6.87 -8.88 7.67
C PHE A 18 7.45 -7.55 7.16
N TYR A 19 6.88 -6.42 7.58
CA TYR A 19 7.47 -5.12 7.27
C TYR A 19 8.86 -4.97 7.87
N LEU A 20 9.05 -5.33 9.14
CA LEU A 20 10.36 -5.27 9.80
C LEU A 20 11.36 -6.21 9.12
N PHE A 21 10.96 -7.44 8.80
CA PHE A 21 11.77 -8.39 8.05
C PHE A 21 12.23 -7.79 6.71
N PHE A 22 11.30 -7.29 5.90
CA PHE A 22 11.62 -6.64 4.63
C PHE A 22 12.56 -5.45 4.82
N LYS A 23 12.26 -4.59 5.80
CA LYS A 23 13.02 -3.35 6.03
C LYS A 23 14.45 -3.59 6.46
N LEU A 24 14.69 -4.60 7.28
CA LEU A 24 16.01 -4.92 7.82
C LEU A 24 16.87 -5.68 6.80
N LEU A 25 16.29 -6.60 6.04
CA LEU A 25 17.05 -7.55 5.21
C LEU A 25 17.05 -7.17 3.72
N LEU A 26 15.92 -6.73 3.15
CA LEU A 26 15.76 -6.62 1.70
C LEU A 26 15.68 -5.19 1.18
N SER A 27 15.33 -4.20 2.01
CA SER A 27 15.04 -2.84 1.52
C SER A 27 16.23 -2.13 0.86
N ARG A 28 17.42 -2.64 1.05
CA ARG A 28 18.67 -2.09 0.47
C ARG A 28 19.18 -2.85 -0.74
N GLU A 29 18.59 -4.00 -1.07
CA GLU A 29 19.00 -4.83 -2.18
C GLU A 29 18.49 -4.32 -3.53
N THR A 30 19.24 -4.58 -4.61
CA THR A 30 18.89 -4.13 -5.96
C THR A 30 18.01 -5.10 -6.74
N PHE A 31 17.63 -6.23 -6.16
CA PHE A 31 16.69 -7.20 -6.74
C PHE A 31 15.23 -6.70 -6.69
N HIS A 32 14.93 -5.65 -7.46
CA HIS A 32 13.64 -4.95 -7.37
C HIS A 32 12.44 -5.88 -7.61
N ARG A 33 12.50 -6.79 -8.59
CA ARG A 33 11.45 -7.77 -8.87
C ARG A 33 11.21 -8.74 -7.71
N LEU A 34 12.29 -9.25 -7.10
CA LEU A 34 12.19 -10.12 -5.94
C LEU A 34 11.58 -9.37 -4.75
N ASN A 35 12.06 -8.17 -4.47
CA ASN A 35 11.56 -7.31 -3.40
C ASN A 35 10.06 -7.03 -3.56
N ARG A 36 9.59 -6.79 -4.79
CA ARG A 36 8.16 -6.63 -5.11
C ARG A 36 7.36 -7.88 -4.76
N ILE A 37 7.83 -9.05 -5.22
CA ILE A 37 7.16 -10.34 -4.94
C ILE A 37 7.11 -10.59 -3.44
N VAL A 38 8.22 -10.36 -2.71
CA VAL A 38 8.28 -10.54 -1.26
C VAL A 38 7.29 -9.64 -0.53
N VAL A 39 7.21 -8.35 -0.89
CA VAL A 39 6.26 -7.41 -0.26
C VAL A 39 4.82 -7.82 -0.53
N LEU A 40 4.47 -8.19 -1.77
CA LEU A 40 3.11 -8.63 -2.11
C LEU A 40 2.76 -9.97 -1.43
N ALA A 41 3.69 -10.94 -1.44
CA ALA A 41 3.51 -12.21 -0.74
C ALA A 41 3.36 -12.02 0.77
N ALA A 42 4.16 -11.16 1.38
CA ALA A 42 4.06 -10.81 2.80
C ALA A 42 2.68 -10.23 3.15
N MET A 43 2.13 -9.38 2.29
CA MET A 43 0.78 -8.84 2.46
C MET A 43 -0.26 -9.97 2.40
N VAL A 44 -0.23 -10.81 1.37
CA VAL A 44 -1.18 -11.93 1.22
C VAL A 44 -1.06 -12.90 2.40
N LEU A 45 0.16 -13.30 2.76
CA LEU A 45 0.41 -14.20 3.88
C LEU A 45 -0.09 -13.62 5.21
N SER A 46 0.01 -12.32 5.42
CA SER A 46 -0.52 -11.67 6.63
C SER A 46 -2.03 -11.86 6.79
N PHE A 47 -2.79 -11.94 5.70
CA PHE A 47 -4.22 -12.24 5.74
C PHE A 47 -4.52 -13.74 5.84
N VAL A 48 -3.67 -14.59 5.29
CA VAL A 48 -3.89 -16.05 5.26
C VAL A 48 -3.46 -16.71 6.59
N LEU A 49 -2.31 -16.34 7.14
CA LEU A 49 -1.76 -16.98 8.34
C LEU A 49 -2.70 -17.00 9.54
N PRO A 50 -3.44 -15.93 9.87
CA PRO A 50 -4.38 -15.96 11.00
C PRO A 50 -5.59 -16.88 10.82
N LEU A 51 -5.83 -17.36 9.59
CA LEU A 51 -6.89 -18.34 9.30
C LEU A 51 -6.43 -19.78 9.60
N CYS A 52 -5.12 -20.01 9.67
CA CYS A 52 -4.55 -21.30 10.03
C CYS A 52 -4.66 -21.51 11.55
N VAL A 53 -5.74 -22.17 12.00
CA VAL A 53 -5.95 -22.49 13.42
C VAL A 53 -5.26 -23.80 13.74
N ILE A 54 -4.22 -23.75 14.57
CA ILE A 54 -3.58 -24.94 15.14
C ILE A 54 -4.20 -25.19 16.51
N THR A 55 -5.00 -26.24 16.63
CA THR A 55 -5.60 -26.64 17.91
C THR A 55 -4.61 -27.53 18.65
N VAL A 56 -4.07 -27.03 19.76
CA VAL A 56 -3.24 -27.82 20.67
C VAL A 56 -4.12 -28.26 21.83
N TYR A 57 -4.36 -29.57 21.91
CA TYR A 57 -5.03 -30.15 23.07
C TYR A 57 -4.03 -30.27 24.21
N ARG A 58 -4.30 -29.58 25.32
CA ARG A 58 -3.56 -29.76 26.55
C ARG A 58 -4.48 -30.46 27.54
N GLU A 59 -4.17 -31.69 27.90
CA GLU A 59 -4.85 -32.37 28.99
C GLU A 59 -4.53 -31.61 30.27
N LEU A 60 -5.56 -30.99 30.86
CA LEU A 60 -5.44 -30.44 32.20
C LEU A 60 -5.50 -31.61 33.18
N PRO A 61 -4.55 -31.67 34.16
CA PRO A 61 -4.69 -32.67 35.23
C PRO A 61 -6.05 -32.52 35.90
N ALA A 62 -6.74 -33.65 36.08
CA ALA A 62 -8.03 -33.65 36.72
C ALA A 62 -7.92 -32.94 38.09
N MET A 63 -8.61 -31.83 38.23
CA MET A 63 -8.72 -31.20 39.55
C MET A 63 -9.47 -32.18 40.47
N PRO A 64 -8.92 -32.43 41.68
CA PRO A 64 -9.67 -33.24 42.66
C PRO A 64 -11.02 -32.56 42.90
N GLU A 65 -12.10 -33.34 42.76
CA GLU A 65 -13.44 -32.88 43.08
C GLU A 65 -13.44 -32.43 44.53
N LEU A 66 -13.53 -31.12 44.76
CA LEU A 66 -13.80 -30.61 46.10
C LEU A 66 -15.21 -31.05 46.50
N PRO A 67 -15.39 -31.62 47.70
CA PRO A 67 -16.72 -32.02 48.16
C PRO A 67 -17.63 -30.78 48.14
N VAL A 68 -18.69 -30.85 47.34
CA VAL A 68 -19.74 -29.83 47.32
C VAL A 68 -20.44 -29.91 48.66
N THR A 69 -20.06 -29.03 49.58
CA THR A 69 -20.89 -28.75 50.76
C THR A 69 -22.15 -28.05 50.26
N GLU A 70 -23.30 -28.73 50.31
CA GLU A 70 -24.61 -28.12 50.15
C GLU A 70 -24.78 -27.08 51.26
N ASP A 71 -24.32 -25.87 51.05
CA ASP A 71 -24.59 -24.76 51.95
C ASP A 71 -25.94 -24.13 51.58
N ALA A 72 -26.86 -24.28 52.52
CA ALA A 72 -28.25 -23.89 52.38
C ALA A 72 -28.43 -22.39 52.16
N GLY A 73 -28.99 -22.03 51.03
CA GLY A 73 -29.99 -20.99 51.00
C GLY A 73 -29.55 -19.55 51.21
N TYR A 74 -28.52 -19.06 50.46
CA TYR A 74 -28.48 -17.64 50.17
C TYR A 74 -28.97 -17.43 48.73
N ALA A 75 -30.24 -17.05 48.59
CA ALA A 75 -30.75 -16.48 47.39
C ALA A 75 -30.07 -15.09 47.25
N PRO A 76 -29.16 -14.86 46.31
CA PRO A 76 -28.65 -13.53 46.10
C PRO A 76 -29.82 -12.66 45.67
N SER A 77 -30.11 -11.62 46.44
CA SER A 77 -30.97 -10.52 46.02
C SER A 77 -30.40 -10.01 44.69
N ALA A 78 -31.14 -10.22 43.61
CA ALA A 78 -30.76 -9.72 42.29
C ALA A 78 -30.84 -8.18 42.35
N GLU A 79 -29.73 -7.53 42.69
CA GLU A 79 -29.57 -6.13 42.35
C GLU A 79 -29.70 -6.01 40.84
N PRO A 80 -30.40 -5.00 40.30
CA PRO A 80 -30.50 -4.79 38.87
C PRO A 80 -29.09 -4.55 38.31
N GLU A 81 -28.51 -5.58 37.69
CA GLU A 81 -27.24 -5.44 36.99
C GLU A 81 -27.37 -4.31 35.96
N SER A 82 -26.74 -3.19 36.23
CA SER A 82 -26.57 -2.13 35.22
C SER A 82 -25.87 -2.75 34.04
N GLN A 83 -26.58 -2.91 32.92
CA GLN A 83 -26.00 -3.53 31.73
C GLN A 83 -24.77 -2.72 31.31
N PRO A 84 -23.55 -3.28 31.30
CA PRO A 84 -22.36 -2.55 30.95
C PRO A 84 -22.48 -2.06 29.52
N PHE A 85 -21.98 -0.86 29.25
CA PHE A 85 -21.97 -0.28 27.91
C PHE A 85 -21.35 -1.28 26.91
N PRO A 86 -21.97 -1.56 25.76
CA PRO A 86 -21.54 -2.59 24.82
C PRO A 86 -20.32 -2.12 24.01
N TRP A 87 -19.16 -2.04 24.64
CA TRP A 87 -17.90 -1.59 24.02
C TRP A 87 -17.48 -2.41 22.79
N ASP A 88 -17.81 -3.68 22.77
CA ASP A 88 -17.55 -4.59 21.65
C ASP A 88 -18.30 -4.18 20.38
N LYS A 89 -19.56 -3.77 20.53
CA LYS A 89 -20.38 -3.27 19.43
C LYS A 89 -19.90 -1.90 18.96
N ALA A 90 -19.58 -1.00 19.90
CA ALA A 90 -19.06 0.33 19.59
C ALA A 90 -17.71 0.26 18.84
N ALA A 91 -16.78 -0.58 19.29
CA ALA A 91 -15.49 -0.77 18.65
C ALA A 91 -15.63 -1.40 17.25
N THR A 92 -16.54 -2.37 17.09
CA THR A 92 -16.82 -2.96 15.77
C THR A 92 -17.43 -1.95 14.82
N ALA A 93 -18.38 -1.13 15.28
CA ALA A 93 -18.98 -0.08 14.48
C ALA A 93 -17.93 0.96 14.05
N ALA A 94 -17.05 1.39 14.95
CA ALA A 94 -15.95 2.30 14.63
C ALA A 94 -14.97 1.70 13.60
N PHE A 95 -14.63 0.43 13.74
CA PHE A 95 -13.79 -0.29 12.78
C PHE A 95 -14.42 -0.32 11.38
N LEU A 96 -15.69 -0.70 11.29
CA LEU A 96 -16.40 -0.77 10.02
C LEU A 96 -16.60 0.61 9.38
N ALA A 97 -16.89 1.64 10.19
CA ALA A 97 -16.99 3.02 9.71
C ALA A 97 -15.66 3.52 9.13
N GLY A 98 -14.53 3.23 9.79
CA GLY A 98 -13.20 3.56 9.28
C GLY A 98 -12.86 2.82 7.98
N ALA A 99 -13.19 1.53 7.89
CA ALA A 99 -13.00 0.75 6.67
C ALA A 99 -13.86 1.27 5.50
N ALA A 100 -15.13 1.61 5.78
CA ALA A 100 -16.04 2.20 4.80
C ALA A 100 -15.53 3.58 4.33
N ALA A 101 -15.06 4.43 5.23
CA ALA A 101 -14.50 5.73 4.89
C ALA A 101 -13.24 5.57 4.01
N ALA A 102 -12.33 4.65 4.33
CA ALA A 102 -11.14 4.36 3.53
C ALA A 102 -11.52 3.83 2.14
N LEU A 103 -12.52 2.96 2.04
CA LEU A 103 -13.03 2.44 0.77
C LEU A 103 -13.65 3.56 -0.08
N LEU A 104 -14.50 4.38 0.49
CA LEU A 104 -15.11 5.52 -0.21
C LEU A 104 -14.04 6.51 -0.72
N TRP A 105 -13.01 6.78 0.08
CA TRP A 105 -11.86 7.59 -0.33
C TRP A 105 -11.13 6.97 -1.52
N THR A 106 -10.87 5.67 -1.49
CA THR A 106 -10.21 4.93 -2.58
C THR A 106 -11.06 4.95 -3.85
N LEU A 107 -12.37 4.69 -3.74
CA LEU A 107 -13.30 4.77 -4.87
C LEU A 107 -13.36 6.18 -5.46
N GLY A 108 -13.43 7.22 -4.61
CA GLY A 108 -13.41 8.62 -5.04
C GLY A 108 -12.12 8.96 -5.81
N SER A 109 -10.96 8.46 -5.35
CA SER A 109 -9.68 8.63 -6.03
C SER A 109 -9.69 7.96 -7.43
N VAL A 110 -10.19 6.73 -7.53
CA VAL A 110 -10.32 6.02 -8.81
C VAL A 110 -11.30 6.75 -9.74
N CYS A 111 -12.43 7.21 -9.23
CA CYS A 111 -13.39 8.02 -10.01
C CYS A 111 -12.75 9.32 -10.53
N GLY A 112 -11.92 9.97 -9.73
CA GLY A 112 -11.16 11.16 -10.13
C GLY A 112 -10.21 10.87 -11.30
N VAL A 113 -9.46 9.78 -11.22
CA VAL A 113 -8.57 9.32 -12.30
C VAL A 113 -9.37 9.02 -13.57
N LEU A 114 -10.48 8.29 -13.47
CA LEU A 114 -11.36 7.97 -14.61
C LEU A 114 -11.96 9.24 -15.24
N HIS A 115 -12.37 10.20 -14.41
CA HIS A 115 -12.89 11.46 -14.87
C HIS A 115 -11.82 12.25 -15.67
N MET A 116 -10.60 12.32 -15.17
CA MET A 116 -9.47 12.97 -15.85
C MET A 116 -9.17 12.28 -17.19
N ILE A 117 -9.13 10.94 -17.22
CA ILE A 117 -8.94 10.17 -18.44
C ILE A 117 -10.06 10.42 -19.46
N ARG A 118 -11.31 10.59 -19.00
CA ARG A 118 -12.45 10.86 -19.88
C ARG A 118 -12.42 12.25 -20.51
N ARG A 119 -11.91 13.25 -19.77
CA ARG A 119 -11.85 14.65 -20.23
C ARG A 119 -10.62 14.96 -21.08
N GLY A 120 -9.52 14.23 -20.96
CA GLY A 120 -8.29 14.49 -21.69
C GLY A 120 -8.36 14.05 -23.14
N HIS A 121 -7.51 14.65 -23.98
CA HIS A 121 -7.30 14.25 -25.38
C HIS A 121 -6.59 12.91 -25.46
N ARG A 122 -7.22 11.92 -26.10
CA ARG A 122 -6.73 10.55 -26.17
C ARG A 122 -6.07 10.27 -27.50
N GLU A 123 -4.84 9.78 -27.45
CA GLU A 123 -4.08 9.33 -28.60
C GLU A 123 -3.64 7.88 -28.37
N ARG A 124 -3.94 7.00 -29.33
CA ARG A 124 -3.54 5.60 -29.24
C ARG A 124 -2.12 5.43 -29.73
N LEU A 125 -1.25 4.91 -28.87
CA LEU A 125 0.13 4.62 -29.20
C LEU A 125 0.24 3.25 -29.93
N ARG A 126 1.38 3.03 -30.63
CA ARG A 126 1.61 1.81 -31.43
C ARG A 126 1.61 0.51 -30.60
N ASP A 127 1.94 0.58 -29.33
CA ASP A 127 1.97 -0.54 -28.37
C ASP A 127 0.61 -0.86 -27.75
N GLY A 128 -0.46 -0.16 -28.16
CA GLY A 128 -1.81 -0.32 -27.66
C GLY A 128 -2.12 0.44 -26.36
N SER A 129 -1.14 1.12 -25.77
CA SER A 129 -1.39 2.07 -24.69
C SER A 129 -2.07 3.33 -25.22
N VAL A 130 -2.67 4.10 -24.33
CA VAL A 130 -3.41 5.33 -24.66
C VAL A 130 -2.77 6.50 -23.90
N LEU A 131 -2.19 7.43 -24.65
CA LEU A 131 -1.71 8.70 -24.12
C LEU A 131 -2.91 9.65 -23.97
N VAL A 132 -3.08 10.20 -22.78
CA VAL A 132 -4.12 11.17 -22.43
C VAL A 132 -3.42 12.50 -22.16
N ARG A 133 -3.59 13.45 -23.05
CA ARG A 133 -3.06 14.81 -22.91
C ARG A 133 -4.06 15.69 -22.18
N THR A 134 -3.55 16.52 -21.26
CA THR A 134 -4.36 17.46 -20.49
C THR A 134 -3.66 18.81 -20.38
N ASP A 135 -4.45 19.90 -20.45
CA ASP A 135 -3.95 21.26 -20.24
C ASP A 135 -3.72 21.57 -18.75
N GLN A 136 -4.23 20.72 -17.86
CA GLN A 136 -4.04 20.89 -16.43
C GLN A 136 -2.62 20.51 -16.01
N PRO A 137 -2.02 21.25 -15.06
CA PRO A 137 -0.71 20.91 -14.51
C PRO A 137 -0.82 19.67 -13.62
N VAL A 138 -0.64 18.50 -14.21
CA VAL A 138 -0.64 17.21 -13.53
C VAL A 138 0.76 16.60 -13.54
N VAL A 139 1.13 15.92 -12.46
CA VAL A 139 2.31 15.06 -12.48
C VAL A 139 2.00 13.88 -13.39
N PRO A 140 2.86 13.53 -14.36
CA PRO A 140 2.65 12.37 -15.20
C PRO A 140 2.41 11.12 -14.36
N PHE A 141 1.46 10.30 -14.79
CA PHE A 141 1.17 9.02 -14.15
C PHE A 141 0.57 8.05 -15.16
N SER A 142 0.67 6.77 -14.85
CA SER A 142 0.07 5.70 -15.63
C SER A 142 -0.97 4.92 -14.80
N TRP A 143 -2.05 4.53 -15.46
CA TRP A 143 -3.11 3.74 -14.86
C TRP A 143 -3.70 2.74 -15.85
N TYR A 144 -3.57 1.44 -15.55
CA TYR A 144 -4.01 0.30 -16.37
C TYR A 144 -3.42 0.33 -17.78
N ARG A 145 -4.00 1.03 -18.77
CA ARG A 145 -3.54 1.19 -20.15
C ARG A 145 -3.35 2.66 -20.54
N TYR A 146 -3.62 3.57 -19.64
CA TYR A 146 -3.59 5.01 -19.88
C TYR A 146 -2.33 5.63 -19.30
N ILE A 147 -1.73 6.54 -20.03
CA ILE A 147 -0.64 7.42 -19.58
C ILE A 147 -1.21 8.83 -19.61
N VAL A 148 -1.25 9.51 -18.48
CA VAL A 148 -1.77 10.87 -18.36
C VAL A 148 -0.62 11.83 -18.18
N MET A 149 -0.54 12.85 -19.03
CA MET A 149 0.53 13.85 -19.01
C MET A 149 -0.02 15.23 -19.37
N SER A 150 0.65 16.29 -18.87
CA SER A 150 0.41 17.64 -19.34
C SER A 150 1.04 17.87 -20.72
N GLU A 151 0.48 18.76 -21.53
CA GLU A 151 1.08 19.14 -22.81
C GLU A 151 2.49 19.73 -22.64
N LYS A 152 2.74 20.46 -21.56
CA LYS A 152 4.04 20.99 -21.20
C LYS A 152 5.08 19.89 -20.99
N ASP A 153 4.74 18.85 -20.19
CA ASP A 153 5.66 17.73 -19.93
C ASP A 153 5.98 16.94 -21.21
N LEU A 154 4.98 16.82 -22.10
CA LEU A 154 5.15 16.15 -23.37
C LEU A 154 6.12 16.92 -24.29
N ALA A 155 6.02 18.27 -24.32
CA ALA A 155 6.87 19.13 -25.15
C ALA A 155 8.33 19.21 -24.64
N GLU A 156 8.53 19.24 -23.32
CA GLU A 156 9.88 19.44 -22.75
C GLU A 156 10.74 18.18 -22.72
N ASN A 157 10.18 17.01 -22.34
CA ASN A 157 10.94 15.76 -22.16
C ASN A 157 10.03 14.52 -22.34
N GLY A 158 9.11 14.56 -23.28
CA GLY A 158 8.03 13.58 -23.42
C GLY A 158 8.52 12.14 -23.59
N GLU A 159 9.61 11.92 -24.33
CA GLU A 159 10.08 10.57 -24.66
C GLU A 159 10.51 9.77 -23.41
N ALA A 160 11.40 10.32 -22.59
CA ALA A 160 11.87 9.64 -21.39
C ALA A 160 10.77 9.43 -20.34
N ILE A 161 9.84 10.40 -20.23
CA ILE A 161 8.70 10.30 -19.33
C ILE A 161 7.72 9.23 -19.80
N VAL A 162 7.35 9.24 -21.08
CA VAL A 162 6.47 8.22 -21.67
C VAL A 162 7.07 6.83 -21.52
N LEU A 163 8.38 6.69 -21.68
CA LEU A 163 9.07 5.42 -21.49
C LEU A 163 8.97 4.91 -20.04
N HIS A 164 9.15 5.81 -19.06
CA HIS A 164 8.98 5.51 -17.64
C HIS A 164 7.54 5.08 -17.33
N GLU A 165 6.54 5.81 -17.82
CA GLU A 165 5.12 5.48 -17.61
C GLU A 165 4.72 4.17 -18.33
N LYS A 166 5.29 3.89 -19.50
CA LYS A 166 5.13 2.60 -20.18
C LYS A 166 5.69 1.43 -19.39
N ALA A 167 6.81 1.63 -18.65
CA ALA A 167 7.34 0.61 -17.77
C ALA A 167 6.34 0.25 -16.66
N HIS A 168 5.68 1.23 -16.04
CA HIS A 168 4.61 0.98 -15.06
C HIS A 168 3.45 0.19 -15.66
N LEU A 169 3.04 0.48 -16.90
CA LEU A 169 1.99 -0.27 -17.58
C LEU A 169 2.40 -1.72 -17.88
N ARG A 170 3.61 -1.90 -18.43
CA ARG A 170 4.16 -3.22 -18.78
C ARG A 170 4.28 -4.13 -17.55
N LEU A 171 4.73 -3.57 -16.43
CA LEU A 171 4.90 -4.27 -15.17
C LEU A 171 3.61 -4.39 -14.36
N ARG A 172 2.50 -3.80 -14.84
CA ARG A 172 1.17 -3.84 -14.19
C ARG A 172 1.16 -3.30 -12.76
N HIS A 173 1.93 -2.26 -12.48
CA HIS A 173 2.02 -1.65 -11.14
C HIS A 173 0.68 -1.15 -10.62
N SER A 174 -0.23 -0.72 -11.50
CA SER A 174 -1.58 -0.31 -11.11
C SER A 174 -2.39 -1.42 -10.43
N PHE A 175 -2.15 -2.69 -10.81
CA PHE A 175 -2.83 -3.84 -10.19
C PHE A 175 -2.34 -4.05 -8.75
N ASP A 176 -1.03 -3.98 -8.53
CA ASP A 176 -0.45 -4.12 -7.19
C ASP A 176 -0.97 -3.02 -6.24
N LEU A 177 -1.03 -1.77 -6.75
CA LEU A 177 -1.55 -0.66 -5.97
C LEU A 177 -3.03 -0.84 -5.62
N LEU A 178 -3.84 -1.36 -6.55
CA LEU A 178 -5.24 -1.65 -6.29
C LEU A 178 -5.40 -2.70 -5.18
N VAL A 179 -4.65 -3.81 -5.26
CA VAL A 179 -4.66 -4.86 -4.22
C VAL A 179 -4.22 -4.29 -2.88
N THR A 180 -3.15 -3.49 -2.88
CA THR A 180 -2.62 -2.85 -1.68
C THR A 180 -3.61 -1.84 -1.08
N ASP A 181 -4.32 -1.08 -1.91
CA ASP A 181 -5.32 -0.11 -1.47
C ASP A 181 -6.54 -0.81 -0.87
N LEU A 182 -6.99 -1.93 -1.44
CA LEU A 182 -8.06 -2.76 -0.86
C LEU A 182 -7.65 -3.38 0.49
N ALA A 183 -6.43 -3.93 0.59
CA ALA A 183 -5.89 -4.39 1.86
C ALA A 183 -5.78 -3.25 2.88
N GLY A 184 -5.38 -2.05 2.43
CA GLY A 184 -5.33 -0.84 3.24
C GLY A 184 -6.69 -0.38 3.76
N CYS A 185 -7.79 -0.62 3.03
CA CYS A 185 -9.14 -0.34 3.53
C CYS A 185 -9.49 -1.23 4.73
N LEU A 186 -9.08 -2.50 4.72
CA LEU A 186 -9.30 -3.43 5.84
C LEU A 186 -8.36 -3.16 7.02
N GLN A 187 -7.16 -2.68 6.75
CA GLN A 187 -6.12 -2.37 7.74
C GLN A 187 -5.86 -0.86 7.84
N TRP A 188 -6.92 -0.05 7.70
CA TRP A 188 -6.84 1.42 7.65
C TRP A 188 -6.14 2.04 8.85
N PHE A 189 -6.26 1.44 10.03
CA PHE A 189 -5.67 1.86 11.30
C PHE A 189 -4.22 1.40 11.48
N ASN A 190 -3.70 0.50 10.62
CA ASN A 190 -2.42 -0.16 10.81
C ASN A 190 -1.27 0.59 10.11
N PRO A 191 -0.31 1.16 10.85
CA PRO A 191 0.82 1.87 10.26
C PRO A 191 1.72 0.96 9.41
N ALA A 192 1.86 -0.33 9.75
CA ALA A 192 2.68 -1.26 8.97
C ALA A 192 2.15 -1.45 7.54
N MET A 193 0.82 -1.44 7.36
CA MET A 193 0.20 -1.50 6.04
C MET A 193 0.59 -0.29 5.18
N TRP A 194 0.56 0.91 5.74
CA TRP A 194 0.93 2.14 5.05
C TRP A 194 2.43 2.20 4.74
N LEU A 195 3.26 1.65 5.61
CA LEU A 195 4.70 1.54 5.40
C LEU A 195 5.03 0.54 4.29
N LEU A 196 4.41 -0.65 4.27
CA LEU A 196 4.56 -1.63 3.17
C LEU A 196 4.12 -1.04 1.83
N ARG A 197 2.99 -0.34 1.79
CA ARG A 197 2.51 0.38 0.60
C ARG A 197 3.52 1.42 0.11
N ARG A 198 4.16 2.13 1.01
CA ARG A 198 5.21 3.11 0.68
C ARG A 198 6.45 2.44 0.10
N GLU A 199 6.89 1.32 0.66
CA GLU A 199 8.03 0.55 0.14
C GLU A 199 7.69 -0.04 -1.24
N LEU A 200 6.49 -0.59 -1.43
CA LEU A 200 6.04 -1.12 -2.73
C LEU A 200 6.07 -0.03 -3.82
N ARG A 201 5.57 1.16 -3.52
CA ARG A 201 5.66 2.30 -4.46
C ARG A 201 7.10 2.67 -4.78
N ALA A 202 8.01 2.63 -3.81
CA ALA A 202 9.42 2.90 -4.07
C ALA A 202 10.04 1.83 -4.98
N ILE A 203 9.70 0.56 -4.78
CA ILE A 203 10.14 -0.55 -5.64
C ILE A 203 9.63 -0.35 -7.07
N HIS A 204 8.36 0.03 -7.25
CA HIS A 204 7.80 0.33 -8.57
C HIS A 204 8.56 1.43 -9.30
N GLU A 205 8.98 2.49 -8.58
CA GLU A 205 9.81 3.54 -9.17
C GLU A 205 11.19 3.00 -9.60
N TYR A 206 11.82 2.14 -8.78
CA TYR A 206 13.11 1.54 -9.13
C TYR A 206 13.02 0.61 -10.35
N GLU A 207 11.97 -0.21 -10.43
CA GLU A 207 11.70 -1.07 -11.61
C GLU A 207 11.46 -0.23 -12.87
N ALA A 208 10.74 0.87 -12.77
CA ALA A 208 10.48 1.76 -13.89
C ALA A 208 11.75 2.50 -14.32
N ASP A 209 12.56 3.00 -13.38
CA ASP A 209 13.85 3.63 -13.66
C ASP A 209 14.83 2.65 -14.35
N GLU A 210 14.92 1.42 -13.83
CA GLU A 210 15.72 0.36 -14.43
C GLU A 210 15.30 0.10 -15.88
N ALA A 211 14.02 0.03 -16.16
CA ALA A 211 13.48 -0.20 -17.50
C ALA A 211 13.81 0.96 -18.47
N VAL A 212 13.87 2.21 -17.99
CA VAL A 212 14.30 3.36 -18.79
C VAL A 212 15.78 3.25 -19.13
N LEU A 213 16.62 2.92 -18.16
CA LEU A 213 18.06 2.77 -18.39
C LEU A 213 18.38 1.59 -19.31
N ASP A 214 17.68 0.46 -19.15
CA ASP A 214 17.82 -0.73 -20.01
C ASP A 214 17.39 -0.47 -21.47
N SER A 215 16.58 0.57 -21.72
CA SER A 215 16.21 0.98 -23.08
C SER A 215 17.25 1.85 -23.77
N GLY A 216 18.41 2.14 -23.13
CA GLY A 216 19.52 2.87 -23.71
C GLY A 216 19.48 4.38 -23.48
N VAL A 217 18.58 4.89 -22.64
CA VAL A 217 18.57 6.30 -22.24
C VAL A 217 19.81 6.61 -21.38
N ASP A 218 20.50 7.71 -21.68
CA ASP A 218 21.66 8.14 -20.91
C ASP A 218 21.29 8.41 -19.44
N ALA A 219 21.98 7.71 -18.53
CA ALA A 219 21.68 7.75 -17.10
C ALA A 219 21.81 9.17 -16.51
N ARG A 220 22.80 9.96 -16.95
CA ARG A 220 23.01 11.33 -16.45
C ARG A 220 21.89 12.25 -16.92
N GLN A 221 21.50 12.17 -18.19
CA GLN A 221 20.41 12.96 -18.73
C GLN A 221 19.10 12.64 -18.03
N TYR A 222 18.83 11.35 -17.80
CA TYR A 222 17.64 10.91 -17.08
C TYR A 222 17.62 11.38 -15.61
N GLN A 223 18.73 11.27 -14.90
CA GLN A 223 18.83 11.77 -13.52
C GLN A 223 18.63 13.29 -13.44
N LEU A 224 19.22 14.05 -14.38
CA LEU A 224 19.02 15.50 -14.47
C LEU A 224 17.55 15.85 -14.74
N LEU A 225 16.87 15.09 -15.58
CA LEU A 225 15.43 15.25 -15.83
C LEU A 225 14.63 15.07 -14.54
N LEU A 226 14.91 14.02 -13.76
CA LEU A 226 14.22 13.77 -12.48
C LEU A 226 14.48 14.90 -11.46
N ILE A 227 15.72 15.42 -11.40
CA ILE A 227 16.08 16.54 -10.53
C ILE A 227 15.35 17.81 -10.95
N ARG A 228 15.32 18.14 -12.26
CA ARG A 228 14.61 19.31 -12.78
C ARG A 228 13.11 19.25 -12.48
N LYS A 229 12.49 18.08 -12.66
CA LYS A 229 11.06 17.88 -12.31
C LYS A 229 10.79 18.06 -10.82
N ALA A 230 11.66 17.56 -9.97
CA ALA A 230 11.53 17.75 -8.52
C ALA A 230 11.75 19.21 -8.10
N ALA A 231 12.64 19.94 -8.77
CA ALA A 231 12.93 21.35 -8.51
C ALA A 231 11.83 22.30 -9.05
N GLY A 232 11.14 21.94 -10.12
CA GLY A 232 10.05 22.74 -10.71
C GLY A 232 8.75 22.78 -9.88
N GLY A 233 8.60 21.92 -8.89
CA GLY A 233 7.53 22.00 -7.89
C GLY A 233 7.81 23.13 -6.87
N ARG A 234 6.82 24.01 -6.63
CA ARG A 234 6.90 25.19 -5.76
C ARG A 234 7.71 24.97 -4.48
N TRP A 235 8.68 25.84 -4.21
CA TRP A 235 9.72 25.79 -3.17
C TRP A 235 9.24 25.85 -1.70
N TYR A 236 7.96 25.94 -1.41
CA TYR A 236 7.45 26.20 -0.05
C TYR A 236 6.50 25.11 0.45
N SER A 237 7.03 23.95 0.89
CA SER A 237 6.25 23.01 1.71
C SER A 237 7.15 22.01 2.43
N VAL A 238 6.82 21.70 3.67
CA VAL A 238 7.40 20.58 4.44
C VAL A 238 7.28 19.24 3.68
N ALA A 239 6.28 19.11 2.80
CA ALA A 239 6.12 18.01 1.88
C ALA A 239 7.31 17.83 0.90
N ASN A 240 8.09 18.89 0.60
CA ASN A 240 9.24 18.81 -0.27
C ASN A 240 10.40 17.99 0.33
N SER A 241 10.59 17.98 1.66
CA SER A 241 11.65 17.19 2.27
C SER A 241 11.42 15.67 2.07
N PHE A 242 10.17 15.22 2.06
CA PHE A 242 9.83 13.83 1.74
C PHE A 242 10.04 13.47 0.26
N ASN A 243 9.79 14.41 -0.66
CA ASN A 243 10.07 14.22 -2.08
C ASN A 243 11.56 14.17 -2.38
N HIS A 244 12.39 14.98 -1.71
CA HIS A 244 13.84 14.92 -1.81
C HIS A 244 14.42 13.57 -1.38
N SER A 245 13.90 12.97 -0.30
CA SER A 245 14.36 11.65 0.14
C SER A 245 14.02 10.54 -0.86
N LYS A 246 12.84 10.59 -1.48
CA LYS A 246 12.43 9.63 -2.53
C LYS A 246 13.32 9.77 -3.77
N LEU A 247 13.55 10.98 -4.26
CA LEU A 247 14.42 11.25 -5.40
C LEU A 247 15.85 10.80 -5.13
N LYS A 248 16.40 11.13 -3.95
CA LYS A 248 17.72 10.67 -3.52
C LYS A 248 17.84 9.16 -3.58
N ASN A 249 16.84 8.44 -3.07
CA ASN A 249 16.82 6.98 -3.09
C ASN A 249 16.79 6.42 -4.52
N ARG A 250 15.97 6.99 -5.43
CA ARG A 250 15.94 6.60 -6.85
C ARG A 250 17.33 6.77 -7.50
N ILE A 251 17.94 7.95 -7.35
CA ILE A 251 19.28 8.20 -7.89
C ILE A 251 20.32 7.24 -7.29
N THR A 252 20.27 7.01 -5.98
CA THR A 252 21.18 6.08 -5.30
C THR A 252 21.02 4.66 -5.83
N MET A 253 19.79 4.18 -6.07
CA MET A 253 19.54 2.84 -6.61
C MET A 253 20.03 2.70 -8.06
N MET A 254 19.85 3.72 -8.90
CA MET A 254 20.40 3.73 -10.27
C MET A 254 21.92 3.65 -10.33
N LEU A 255 22.62 4.17 -9.30
CA LEU A 255 24.09 4.19 -9.23
C LEU A 255 24.68 2.90 -8.62
N ARG A 256 23.86 2.06 -7.98
CA ARG A 256 24.32 0.79 -7.41
C ARG A 256 24.59 -0.23 -8.50
N LYS A 257 25.68 -0.99 -8.32
CA LYS A 257 25.89 -2.21 -9.11
C LYS A 257 24.75 -3.19 -8.83
N ARG A 258 24.28 -3.86 -9.85
CA ARG A 258 23.31 -4.95 -9.69
C ARG A 258 23.94 -6.03 -8.79
N SER A 259 23.24 -6.39 -7.73
CA SER A 259 23.65 -7.45 -6.80
C SER A 259 23.52 -8.79 -7.49
#